data_6bd8b278dc57e0baec16c389066c2d9e
#
_entry.id   6bd8b278dc57e0baec16c389066c2d9e
#
_cell.length_a   1.000
_cell.length_b   1.000
_cell.length_c   1.000
_cell.angle_alpha   90.00
_cell.angle_beta   90.00
_cell.angle_gamma   90.00
#
_symmetry.space_group_name_H-M   'P 1'
#
loop_
_entity.id
_entity.type
_entity.pdbx_description
1 polymer ?
#
loop_
_entity_poly.entity_id
_entity_poly.type
_entity_poly.pdbx_seq_one_letter_code
_entity_poly.pdbx_strand_id
1 'polypeptide(L)'
;MGIMWVAAICFFYLRLFFAKLSTTKAPISHPAAVDSSSLRPACIITGASSGIGKATVEVLANKGYYVILAGRSMTGLDKVVEELELRHKNIMVKALEVDLTSTSSIVNFTKAVQELLDTYHGSMSLQLLVNNAGILATTERVTPEGYESLISTNYLGHYFLTRSLLPLLQRSRVPARIVNVGSFTHLCVQNFDGLFSLLLRREVQKRMHSSKVPVYQIAYIYETSKLFMVMFTYELHRRLSTGTLPMQVTAVVADPGIVQTAIFRELPTWFSTCIFILLRSAFLLQSPTVGCKAVVNAALAPPSVSGEYFFGGEGCRVASSTLSYNTQFAADLWNLSDKLFNDAVCRLRTL
;
A
#
# COMPACT_ATOMS: atom_id res chain seq x y z
N MET A 1 5.26 -1.73 -29.24
CA MET A 1 4.59 -1.28 -27.99
C MET A 1 5.41 -1.56 -26.73
N GLY A 2 5.99 -2.75 -26.51
CA GLY A 2 6.78 -3.04 -25.31
C GLY A 2 7.97 -2.11 -25.07
N ILE A 3 8.71 -1.74 -26.12
CA ILE A 3 9.88 -0.84 -26.04
C ILE A 3 9.45 0.58 -25.64
N MET A 4 8.35 1.09 -26.20
CA MET A 4 7.82 2.41 -25.83
C MET A 4 7.35 2.46 -24.36
N TRP A 5 6.75 1.39 -23.87
CA TRP A 5 6.34 1.28 -22.48
C TRP A 5 7.56 1.27 -21.54
N VAL A 6 8.59 0.48 -21.83
CA VAL A 6 9.85 0.49 -21.06
C VAL A 6 10.50 1.87 -21.08
N ALA A 7 10.53 2.54 -22.25
CA ALA A 7 11.06 3.89 -22.36
C ALA A 7 10.27 4.91 -21.51
N ALA A 8 8.94 4.82 -21.49
CA ALA A 8 8.10 5.67 -20.65
C ALA A 8 8.37 5.44 -19.15
N ILE A 9 8.48 4.17 -18.72
CA ILE A 9 8.85 3.82 -17.34
C ILE A 9 10.21 4.42 -16.97
N CYS A 10 11.23 4.25 -17.80
CA CYS A 10 12.54 4.82 -17.56
C CYS A 10 12.49 6.35 -17.50
N PHE A 11 11.77 7.01 -18.42
CA PHE A 11 11.61 8.46 -18.44
C PHE A 11 10.96 8.98 -17.15
N PHE A 12 9.84 8.41 -16.72
CA PHE A 12 9.15 8.86 -15.53
C PHE A 12 9.94 8.57 -14.25
N TYR A 13 10.64 7.43 -14.20
CA TYR A 13 11.53 7.14 -13.07
C TYR A 13 12.65 8.17 -12.98
N LEU A 14 13.34 8.46 -14.09
CA LEU A 14 14.40 9.46 -14.14
C LEU A 14 13.88 10.87 -13.79
N ARG A 15 12.70 11.23 -14.27
CA ARG A 15 12.04 12.49 -13.90
C ARG A 15 11.90 12.64 -12.38
N LEU A 16 11.40 11.61 -11.70
CA LEU A 16 11.28 11.63 -10.24
C LEU A 16 12.64 11.59 -9.54
N PHE A 17 13.57 10.84 -10.09
CA PHE A 17 14.94 10.77 -9.56
C PHE A 17 15.61 12.16 -9.59
N PHE A 18 15.50 12.89 -10.71
CA PHE A 18 16.02 14.26 -10.79
C PHE A 18 15.23 15.25 -9.94
N ALA A 19 13.91 15.14 -9.89
CA ALA A 19 13.08 15.95 -8.98
C ALA A 19 13.51 15.77 -7.51
N LYS A 20 13.85 14.54 -7.10
CA LYS A 20 14.38 14.22 -5.77
C LYS A 20 15.66 15.00 -5.44
N LEU A 21 16.55 15.23 -6.41
CA LEU A 21 17.82 15.96 -6.18
C LEU A 21 17.59 17.45 -5.86
N SER A 22 16.44 17.99 -6.28
CA SER A 22 16.08 19.41 -6.09
C SER A 22 15.16 19.64 -4.88
N THR A 23 14.76 18.59 -4.14
CA THR A 23 13.81 18.72 -3.05
C THR A 23 14.46 18.72 -1.67
N THR A 24 13.90 19.53 -0.76
CA THR A 24 14.27 19.51 0.66
C THR A 24 13.80 18.21 1.32
N LYS A 25 14.69 17.55 2.03
CA LYS A 25 14.39 16.34 2.81
C LYS A 25 13.46 16.72 3.98
N ALA A 26 12.36 15.98 4.14
CA ALA A 26 11.57 16.11 5.36
C ALA A 26 12.42 15.65 6.55
N PRO A 27 12.46 16.40 7.66
CA PRO A 27 13.10 15.91 8.87
C PRO A 27 12.38 14.62 9.29
N ILE A 28 13.17 13.57 9.54
CA ILE A 28 12.65 12.33 10.15
C ILE A 28 12.49 12.70 11.64
N SER A 29 11.31 13.14 12.02
CA SER A 29 10.97 13.12 13.44
C SER A 29 10.59 11.68 13.75
N HIS A 30 11.37 11.02 14.60
CA HIS A 30 10.82 9.86 15.28
C HIS A 30 9.50 10.33 15.89
N PRO A 31 8.37 9.60 15.70
CA PRO A 31 7.21 9.84 16.54
C PRO A 31 7.77 9.86 17.94
N ALA A 32 7.43 10.87 18.71
CA ALA A 32 7.92 11.02 20.07
C ALA A 32 7.91 9.61 20.64
N ALA A 33 9.07 9.11 21.04
CA ALA A 33 9.12 7.88 21.81
C ALA A 33 8.06 8.11 22.85
N VAL A 34 6.91 7.45 22.68
CA VAL A 34 5.82 7.58 23.62
C VAL A 34 6.50 7.31 24.93
N ASP A 35 6.46 8.29 25.79
CA ASP A 35 7.12 8.25 27.10
C ASP A 35 6.89 6.84 27.63
N SER A 36 7.96 6.07 27.73
CA SER A 36 8.01 4.60 27.56
C SER A 36 7.31 3.83 28.68
N SER A 37 6.45 4.49 29.43
CA SER A 37 5.87 3.89 30.63
C SER A 37 4.46 3.29 30.45
N SER A 38 3.69 3.58 29.41
CA SER A 38 2.31 3.07 29.40
C SER A 38 1.65 2.72 28.04
N LEU A 39 2.13 3.15 26.89
CA LEU A 39 1.43 2.91 25.62
C LEU A 39 2.32 2.30 24.54
N ARG A 40 1.98 1.09 24.11
CA ARG A 40 2.71 0.36 23.06
C ARG A 40 2.12 0.66 21.68
N PRO A 41 2.90 1.17 20.71
CA PRO A 41 2.42 1.42 19.36
C PRO A 41 2.25 0.12 18.58
N ALA A 42 1.05 -0.12 18.03
CA ALA A 42 0.81 -1.22 17.10
C ALA A 42 0.86 -0.73 15.65
N CYS A 43 1.39 -1.58 14.78
CA CYS A 43 1.52 -1.36 13.34
C CYS A 43 0.98 -2.57 12.58
N ILE A 44 0.20 -2.35 11.51
CA ILE A 44 -0.21 -3.39 10.56
C ILE A 44 0.55 -3.18 9.26
N ILE A 45 1.12 -4.25 8.69
CA ILE A 45 1.80 -4.23 7.40
C ILE A 45 1.22 -5.31 6.50
N THR A 46 0.58 -4.93 5.39
CA THR A 46 0.08 -5.90 4.40
C THR A 46 1.21 -6.37 3.48
N GLY A 47 1.13 -7.62 3.01
CA GLY A 47 2.19 -8.21 2.18
C GLY A 47 3.50 -8.41 2.93
N ALA A 48 3.42 -8.70 4.22
CA ALA A 48 4.55 -8.78 5.12
C ALA A 48 5.43 -10.04 4.98
N SER A 49 5.00 -11.03 4.17
CA SER A 49 5.74 -12.30 4.00
C SER A 49 6.99 -12.19 3.12
N SER A 50 7.20 -11.08 2.39
CA SER A 50 8.35 -10.94 1.49
C SER A 50 8.65 -9.48 1.13
N GLY A 51 9.78 -9.27 0.45
CA GLY A 51 10.13 -8.00 -0.19
C GLY A 51 10.14 -6.80 0.75
N ILE A 52 9.56 -5.69 0.30
CA ILE A 52 9.51 -4.42 1.04
C ILE A 52 8.74 -4.58 2.36
N GLY A 53 7.61 -5.32 2.34
CA GLY A 53 6.80 -5.54 3.54
C GLY A 53 7.59 -6.22 4.64
N LYS A 54 8.27 -7.34 4.34
CA LYS A 54 9.15 -8.05 5.29
C LYS A 54 10.25 -7.14 5.83
N ALA A 55 10.94 -6.40 4.97
CA ALA A 55 12.00 -5.48 5.40
C ALA A 55 11.44 -4.33 6.28
N THR A 56 10.22 -3.85 5.99
CA THR A 56 9.54 -2.83 6.81
C THR A 56 9.16 -3.37 8.19
N VAL A 57 8.68 -4.63 8.28
CA VAL A 57 8.42 -5.31 9.55
C VAL A 57 9.64 -5.29 10.45
N GLU A 58 10.79 -5.75 9.94
CA GLU A 58 12.03 -5.83 10.71
C GLU A 58 12.46 -4.46 11.26
N VAL A 59 12.40 -3.42 10.42
CA VAL A 59 12.79 -2.05 10.82
C VAL A 59 11.84 -1.49 11.87
N LEU A 60 10.51 -1.61 11.70
CA LEU A 60 9.54 -1.03 12.63
C LEU A 60 9.49 -1.80 13.97
N ALA A 61 9.62 -3.12 13.93
CA ALA A 61 9.70 -3.91 15.16
C ALA A 61 10.96 -3.59 15.98
N ASN A 62 12.12 -3.38 15.33
CA ASN A 62 13.33 -2.89 16.00
C ASN A 62 13.21 -1.45 16.54
N LYS A 63 12.22 -0.68 16.07
CA LYS A 63 11.87 0.64 16.62
C LYS A 63 10.84 0.59 17.75
N GLY A 64 10.49 -0.62 18.23
CA GLY A 64 9.61 -0.82 19.38
C GLY A 64 8.11 -0.93 19.03
N TYR A 65 7.74 -0.99 17.74
CA TYR A 65 6.37 -1.29 17.36
C TYR A 65 6.02 -2.75 17.63
N TYR A 66 4.79 -2.99 18.09
CA TYR A 66 4.15 -4.30 17.97
C TYR A 66 3.66 -4.44 16.51
N VAL A 67 4.30 -5.30 15.72
CA VAL A 67 4.00 -5.38 14.29
C VAL A 67 3.12 -6.57 13.98
N ILE A 68 1.95 -6.30 13.42
CA ILE A 68 1.02 -7.29 12.89
C ILE A 68 1.37 -7.53 11.41
N LEU A 69 1.90 -8.72 11.12
CA LEU A 69 2.20 -9.17 9.78
C LEU A 69 0.91 -9.65 9.12
N ALA A 70 0.47 -8.96 8.07
CA ALA A 70 -0.78 -9.28 7.38
C ALA A 70 -0.52 -9.80 5.95
N GLY A 71 -1.17 -10.91 5.58
CA GLY A 71 -1.03 -11.52 4.26
C GLY A 71 -1.85 -12.80 4.11
N ARG A 72 -1.91 -13.36 2.89
CA ARG A 72 -2.75 -14.52 2.56
C ARG A 72 -2.21 -15.87 3.04
N SER A 73 -0.90 -16.00 3.20
CA SER A 73 -0.25 -17.27 3.54
C SER A 73 0.27 -17.23 4.96
N MET A 74 -0.47 -17.83 5.89
CA MET A 74 -0.02 -17.97 7.27
C MET A 74 1.36 -18.64 7.35
N THR A 75 1.57 -19.75 6.64
CA THR A 75 2.88 -20.42 6.57
C THR A 75 4.02 -19.48 6.16
N GLY A 76 3.75 -18.55 5.22
CA GLY A 76 4.73 -17.56 4.78
C GLY A 76 4.98 -16.48 5.82
N LEU A 77 3.95 -16.08 6.57
CA LEU A 77 4.06 -15.11 7.65
C LEU A 77 4.76 -15.70 8.88
N ASP A 78 4.40 -16.94 9.27
CA ASP A 78 4.99 -17.63 10.41
C ASP A 78 6.49 -17.84 10.24
N LYS A 79 6.94 -18.19 9.02
CA LYS A 79 8.37 -18.24 8.69
C LYS A 79 9.10 -16.92 8.93
N VAL A 80 8.45 -15.79 8.61
CA VAL A 80 9.03 -14.47 8.85
C VAL A 80 9.06 -14.17 10.35
N VAL A 81 8.02 -14.52 11.09
CA VAL A 81 7.99 -14.38 12.56
C VAL A 81 9.13 -15.17 13.20
N GLU A 82 9.25 -16.47 12.90
CA GLU A 82 10.32 -17.34 13.41
C GLU A 82 11.73 -16.79 13.08
N GLU A 83 11.93 -16.34 11.83
CA GLU A 83 13.20 -15.79 11.39
C GLU A 83 13.57 -14.49 12.14
N LEU A 84 12.59 -13.64 12.43
CA LEU A 84 12.79 -12.40 13.16
C LEU A 84 13.03 -12.63 14.66
N GLU A 85 12.28 -13.54 15.27
CA GLU A 85 12.45 -13.94 16.69
C GLU A 85 13.82 -14.57 16.95
N LEU A 86 14.34 -15.36 16.00
CA LEU A 86 15.68 -15.93 16.08
C LEU A 86 16.78 -14.85 15.99
N ARG A 87 16.57 -13.80 15.20
CA ARG A 87 17.58 -12.73 15.02
C ARG A 87 17.54 -11.64 16.10
N HIS A 88 16.38 -11.39 16.68
CA HIS A 88 16.13 -10.25 17.57
C HIS A 88 15.44 -10.69 18.86
N LYS A 89 16.14 -10.59 20.00
CA LYS A 89 15.67 -11.12 21.31
C LYS A 89 14.41 -10.46 21.88
N ASN A 90 14.04 -9.25 21.48
CA ASN A 90 12.94 -8.46 22.07
C ASN A 90 11.94 -7.96 21.03
N ILE A 91 11.83 -8.64 19.90
CA ILE A 91 10.93 -8.24 18.84
C ILE A 91 9.49 -8.65 19.17
N MET A 92 8.54 -7.80 18.84
CA MET A 92 7.12 -8.08 19.06
C MET A 92 6.41 -8.12 17.71
N VAL A 93 6.12 -9.32 17.27
CA VAL A 93 5.51 -9.59 15.96
C VAL A 93 4.39 -10.61 16.09
N LYS A 94 3.35 -10.48 15.28
CA LYS A 94 2.21 -11.42 15.24
C LYS A 94 1.75 -11.58 13.80
N ALA A 95 1.65 -12.82 13.33
CA ALA A 95 1.04 -13.12 12.03
C ALA A 95 -0.49 -13.15 12.17
N LEU A 96 -1.19 -12.52 11.23
CA LEU A 96 -2.63 -12.61 11.04
C LEU A 96 -2.96 -12.72 9.54
N GLU A 97 -3.86 -13.64 9.20
CA GLU A 97 -4.26 -13.86 7.82
C GLU A 97 -5.21 -12.78 7.32
N VAL A 98 -4.94 -12.27 6.10
CA VAL A 98 -5.87 -11.43 5.34
C VAL A 98 -5.72 -11.66 3.84
N ASP A 99 -6.83 -11.96 3.18
CA ASP A 99 -6.94 -11.90 1.73
C ASP A 99 -7.64 -10.61 1.32
N LEU A 100 -6.89 -9.70 0.69
CA LEU A 100 -7.41 -8.42 0.21
C LEU A 100 -8.40 -8.55 -0.95
N THR A 101 -8.56 -9.74 -1.53
CA THR A 101 -9.56 -10.01 -2.57
C THR A 101 -10.89 -10.49 -2.01
N SER A 102 -11.00 -10.66 -0.68
CA SER A 102 -12.17 -11.17 0.03
C SER A 102 -12.62 -10.20 1.13
N THR A 103 -13.82 -9.67 0.98
CA THR A 103 -14.42 -8.78 1.99
C THR A 103 -14.62 -9.49 3.33
N SER A 104 -15.02 -10.77 3.32
CA SER A 104 -15.17 -11.57 4.54
C SER A 104 -13.85 -11.75 5.28
N SER A 105 -12.76 -11.99 4.55
CA SER A 105 -11.41 -12.09 5.13
C SER A 105 -10.99 -10.76 5.77
N ILE A 106 -11.23 -9.62 5.12
CA ILE A 106 -10.92 -8.28 5.66
C ILE A 106 -11.72 -8.00 6.94
N VAL A 107 -13.01 -8.35 6.97
CA VAL A 107 -13.86 -8.17 8.16
C VAL A 107 -13.37 -9.05 9.32
N ASN A 108 -13.05 -10.31 9.07
CA ASN A 108 -12.52 -11.24 10.09
C ASN A 108 -11.16 -10.78 10.59
N PHE A 109 -10.26 -10.34 9.70
CA PHE A 109 -8.98 -9.76 10.08
C PHE A 109 -9.17 -8.54 10.99
N THR A 110 -10.11 -7.64 10.66
CA THR A 110 -10.39 -6.45 11.49
C THR A 110 -10.86 -6.83 12.89
N LYS A 111 -11.72 -7.85 13.00
CA LYS A 111 -12.15 -8.38 14.31
C LYS A 111 -10.97 -8.96 15.09
N ALA A 112 -10.13 -9.78 14.45
CA ALA A 112 -8.95 -10.35 15.10
C ALA A 112 -7.96 -9.27 15.58
N VAL A 113 -7.79 -8.19 14.82
CA VAL A 113 -6.99 -7.02 15.26
C VAL A 113 -7.63 -6.34 16.46
N GLN A 114 -8.95 -6.13 16.45
CA GLN A 114 -9.67 -5.55 17.59
C GLN A 114 -9.50 -6.40 18.86
N GLU A 115 -9.74 -7.70 18.77
CA GLU A 115 -9.57 -8.65 19.86
C GLU A 115 -8.14 -8.63 20.39
N LEU A 116 -7.14 -8.63 19.52
CA LEU A 116 -5.74 -8.54 19.90
C LEU A 116 -5.46 -7.25 20.69
N LEU A 117 -5.94 -6.09 20.22
CA LEU A 117 -5.74 -4.83 20.92
C LEU A 117 -6.44 -4.81 22.29
N ASP A 118 -7.62 -5.41 22.40
CA ASP A 118 -8.40 -5.47 23.63
C ASP A 118 -7.72 -6.35 24.69
N THR A 119 -6.94 -7.38 24.31
CA THR A 119 -6.15 -8.20 25.27
C THR A 119 -5.11 -7.39 26.04
N TYR A 120 -4.71 -6.24 25.51
CA TYR A 120 -3.72 -5.34 26.15
C TYR A 120 -4.37 -4.25 27.04
N HIS A 121 -5.68 -4.32 27.28
CA HIS A 121 -6.41 -3.45 28.22
C HIS A 121 -6.10 -1.97 28.08
N GLY A 122 -6.00 -1.47 26.83
CA GLY A 122 -5.72 -0.07 26.51
C GLY A 122 -4.26 0.37 26.62
N SER A 123 -3.34 -0.55 26.93
CA SER A 123 -1.88 -0.29 26.88
C SER A 123 -1.29 -0.40 25.48
N MET A 124 -2.10 -0.79 24.47
CA MET A 124 -1.73 -0.85 23.04
C MET A 124 -2.75 -0.11 22.20
N SER A 125 -2.32 0.62 21.19
CA SER A 125 -3.20 1.26 20.21
C SER A 125 -2.66 1.13 18.79
N LEU A 126 -3.58 1.01 17.82
CA LEU A 126 -3.21 0.98 16.40
C LEU A 126 -2.80 2.38 15.95
N GLN A 127 -1.51 2.56 15.68
CA GLN A 127 -0.94 3.86 15.31
C GLN A 127 -0.49 3.92 13.85
N LEU A 128 -0.25 2.77 13.22
CA LEU A 128 0.29 2.72 11.86
C LEU A 128 -0.37 1.61 11.05
N LEU A 129 -0.88 1.97 9.87
CA LEU A 129 -1.32 1.04 8.84
C LEU A 129 -0.47 1.24 7.59
N VAL A 130 0.25 0.19 7.18
CA VAL A 130 1.04 0.18 5.94
C VAL A 130 0.35 -0.71 4.91
N ASN A 131 -0.34 -0.09 3.97
CA ASN A 131 -0.94 -0.73 2.80
C ASN A 131 0.14 -0.99 1.74
N ASN A 132 0.90 -2.08 1.93
CA ASN A 132 2.07 -2.40 1.10
C ASN A 132 1.81 -3.55 0.12
N ALA A 133 0.89 -4.47 0.39
CA ALA A 133 0.64 -5.61 -0.48
C ALA A 133 0.37 -5.17 -1.93
N GLY A 134 0.87 -5.94 -2.88
CA GLY A 134 0.62 -5.68 -4.29
C GLY A 134 1.05 -6.85 -5.15
N ILE A 135 0.40 -6.95 -6.29
CA ILE A 135 0.71 -7.93 -7.34
C ILE A 135 0.91 -7.21 -8.67
N LEU A 136 1.73 -7.80 -9.52
CA LEU A 136 1.82 -7.51 -10.94
C LEU A 136 1.52 -8.84 -11.64
N ALA A 137 0.30 -8.98 -12.12
CA ALA A 137 -0.15 -10.18 -12.83
C ALA A 137 0.33 -10.15 -14.28
N THR A 138 0.43 -11.32 -14.90
CA THR A 138 0.67 -11.44 -16.35
C THR A 138 -0.61 -11.83 -17.10
N THR A 139 -1.66 -12.17 -16.37
CA THR A 139 -2.98 -12.53 -16.89
C THR A 139 -4.06 -11.79 -16.11
N GLU A 140 -5.11 -11.38 -16.80
CA GLU A 140 -6.31 -10.84 -16.16
C GLU A 140 -7.06 -11.97 -15.43
N ARG A 141 -7.44 -11.73 -14.18
CA ARG A 141 -8.16 -12.69 -13.32
C ARG A 141 -9.30 -11.99 -12.60
N VAL A 142 -10.35 -12.72 -12.33
CA VAL A 142 -11.50 -12.24 -11.57
C VAL A 142 -11.50 -12.89 -10.19
N THR A 143 -11.72 -12.08 -9.15
CA THR A 143 -11.90 -12.56 -7.78
C THR A 143 -13.24 -13.29 -7.63
N PRO A 144 -13.42 -14.12 -6.59
CA PRO A 144 -14.71 -14.74 -6.29
C PRO A 144 -15.84 -13.71 -6.15
N GLU A 145 -15.52 -12.50 -5.72
CA GLU A 145 -16.48 -11.40 -5.61
C GLU A 145 -16.77 -10.68 -6.94
N GLY A 146 -16.11 -11.07 -8.04
CA GLY A 146 -16.35 -10.55 -9.39
C GLY A 146 -15.56 -9.30 -9.76
N TYR A 147 -14.53 -8.92 -9.01
CA TYR A 147 -13.64 -7.81 -9.32
C TYR A 147 -12.40 -8.28 -10.10
N GLU A 148 -11.78 -7.37 -10.84
CA GLU A 148 -10.46 -7.64 -11.41
C GLU A 148 -9.42 -7.80 -10.27
N SER A 149 -8.62 -8.86 -10.32
CA SER A 149 -7.78 -9.34 -9.22
C SER A 149 -6.69 -8.36 -8.82
N LEU A 150 -6.07 -7.67 -9.80
CA LEU A 150 -4.99 -6.71 -9.59
C LEU A 150 -5.53 -5.41 -8.96
N ILE A 151 -6.65 -4.89 -9.49
CA ILE A 151 -7.35 -3.74 -8.90
C ILE A 151 -7.85 -4.08 -7.49
N SER A 152 -8.40 -5.28 -7.31
CA SER A 152 -8.87 -5.74 -6.01
C SER A 152 -7.74 -5.81 -4.98
N THR A 153 -6.61 -6.43 -5.33
CA THR A 153 -5.47 -6.57 -4.40
C THR A 153 -4.78 -5.24 -4.14
N ASN A 154 -4.46 -4.47 -5.21
CA ASN A 154 -3.60 -3.30 -5.10
C ASN A 154 -4.34 -2.06 -4.59
N TYR A 155 -5.65 -1.96 -4.79
CA TYR A 155 -6.43 -0.78 -4.45
C TYR A 155 -7.66 -1.10 -3.60
N LEU A 156 -8.67 -1.80 -4.14
CA LEU A 156 -9.99 -1.92 -3.52
C LEU A 156 -9.94 -2.62 -2.16
N GLY A 157 -9.14 -3.69 -2.04
CA GLY A 157 -8.93 -4.40 -0.78
C GLY A 157 -8.26 -3.54 0.29
N HIS A 158 -7.31 -2.69 -0.10
CA HIS A 158 -6.70 -1.72 0.81
C HIS A 158 -7.67 -0.60 1.20
N TYR A 159 -8.53 -0.16 0.27
CA TYR A 159 -9.61 0.75 0.59
C TYR A 159 -10.54 0.14 1.65
N PHE A 160 -11.01 -1.10 1.43
CA PHE A 160 -11.89 -1.82 2.36
C PHE A 160 -11.22 -2.03 3.73
N LEU A 161 -9.96 -2.46 3.75
CA LEU A 161 -9.18 -2.64 4.96
C LEU A 161 -9.02 -1.32 5.73
N THR A 162 -8.68 -0.24 5.03
CA THR A 162 -8.54 1.08 5.64
C THR A 162 -9.86 1.56 6.23
N ARG A 163 -10.97 1.42 5.50
CA ARG A 163 -12.32 1.79 5.99
C ARG A 163 -12.70 0.98 7.24
N SER A 164 -12.38 -0.30 7.28
CA SER A 164 -12.67 -1.18 8.41
C SER A 164 -11.82 -0.85 9.65
N LEU A 165 -10.54 -0.50 9.46
CA LEU A 165 -9.61 -0.19 10.55
C LEU A 165 -9.61 1.29 10.98
N LEU A 166 -10.23 2.18 10.19
CA LEU A 166 -10.23 3.61 10.49
C LEU A 166 -10.77 3.95 11.88
N PRO A 167 -11.86 3.32 12.39
CA PRO A 167 -12.31 3.57 13.77
C PRO A 167 -11.26 3.22 14.83
N LEU A 168 -10.43 2.19 14.61
CA LEU A 168 -9.35 1.81 15.52
C LEU A 168 -8.20 2.82 15.50
N LEU A 169 -7.83 3.30 14.30
CA LEU A 169 -6.84 4.35 14.12
C LEU A 169 -7.28 5.67 14.76
N GLN A 170 -8.56 6.04 14.64
CA GLN A 170 -9.13 7.25 15.24
C GLN A 170 -9.21 7.19 16.77
N ARG A 171 -9.32 5.99 17.35
CA ARG A 171 -9.28 5.79 18.82
C ARG A 171 -7.88 5.79 19.40
N SER A 172 -6.83 5.89 18.57
CA SER A 172 -5.46 5.97 19.06
C SER A 172 -5.28 7.20 19.95
N ARG A 173 -4.57 7.05 21.08
CA ARG A 173 -4.26 8.15 22.00
C ARG A 173 -3.18 9.08 21.47
N VAL A 174 -2.48 8.69 20.43
CA VAL A 174 -1.48 9.49 19.72
C VAL A 174 -1.83 9.54 18.24
N PRO A 175 -1.37 10.55 17.50
CA PRO A 175 -1.66 10.65 16.07
C PRO A 175 -1.29 9.38 15.31
N ALA A 176 -2.25 8.83 14.58
CA ALA A 176 -2.07 7.63 13.79
C ALA A 176 -1.74 7.98 12.34
N ARG A 177 -1.15 7.00 11.62
CA ARG A 177 -0.76 7.19 10.23
C ARG A 177 -1.17 6.03 9.33
N ILE A 178 -1.58 6.37 8.11
CA ILE A 178 -1.78 5.43 7.01
C ILE A 178 -0.73 5.71 5.95
N VAL A 179 0.05 4.69 5.59
CA VAL A 179 1.03 4.74 4.50
C VAL A 179 0.54 3.85 3.38
N ASN A 180 0.24 4.43 2.25
CA ASN A 180 -0.15 3.72 1.04
C ASN A 180 1.08 3.57 0.13
N VAL A 181 1.48 2.33 -0.18
CA VAL A 181 2.63 2.08 -1.05
C VAL A 181 2.22 2.28 -2.51
N GLY A 182 2.64 3.43 -3.04
CA GLY A 182 2.47 3.83 -4.42
C GLY A 182 3.48 3.19 -5.36
N SER A 183 3.52 3.72 -6.57
CA SER A 183 4.57 3.45 -7.57
C SER A 183 4.60 4.60 -8.56
N PHE A 184 5.77 4.99 -9.02
CA PHE A 184 5.96 5.99 -10.08
C PHE A 184 5.25 5.63 -11.39
N THR A 185 4.87 4.38 -11.58
CA THR A 185 4.12 3.92 -12.75
C THR A 185 2.75 4.58 -12.88
N HIS A 186 2.19 5.16 -11.80
CA HIS A 186 0.97 5.98 -11.88
C HIS A 186 1.13 7.20 -12.83
N LEU A 187 2.36 7.62 -13.11
CA LEU A 187 2.66 8.68 -14.08
C LEU A 187 2.43 8.24 -15.53
N CYS A 188 2.36 6.94 -15.81
CA CYS A 188 2.10 6.40 -17.14
C CYS A 188 0.63 6.55 -17.56
N VAL A 189 -0.29 6.73 -16.62
CA VAL A 189 -1.72 6.97 -16.92
C VAL A 189 -1.88 8.39 -17.44
N GLN A 190 -2.49 8.54 -18.64
CA GLN A 190 -2.54 9.80 -19.38
C GLN A 190 -3.89 10.52 -19.32
N ASN A 191 -4.99 9.78 -19.09
CA ASN A 191 -6.33 10.32 -19.01
C ASN A 191 -7.22 9.47 -18.08
N PHE A 192 -8.44 9.89 -17.87
CA PHE A 192 -9.42 9.19 -17.02
C PHE A 192 -10.34 8.23 -17.78
N ASP A 193 -10.15 8.06 -19.10
CA ASP A 193 -11.07 7.32 -19.94
C ASP A 193 -11.18 5.87 -19.50
N GLY A 194 -12.39 5.45 -19.19
CA GLY A 194 -12.70 4.07 -18.81
C GLY A 194 -12.11 3.56 -17.49
N LEU A 195 -11.41 4.38 -16.68
CA LEU A 195 -10.77 3.90 -15.44
C LEU A 195 -11.78 3.28 -14.46
N PHE A 196 -12.96 3.86 -14.31
CA PHE A 196 -14.00 3.29 -13.43
C PHE A 196 -14.53 1.94 -13.90
N SER A 197 -14.42 1.62 -15.20
CA SER A 197 -14.81 0.32 -15.71
C SER A 197 -14.03 -0.84 -15.07
N LEU A 198 -12.81 -0.56 -14.56
CA LEU A 198 -11.98 -1.53 -13.85
C LEU A 198 -12.55 -1.92 -12.48
N LEU A 199 -13.40 -1.08 -11.88
CA LEU A 199 -14.10 -1.33 -10.62
C LEU A 199 -15.49 -1.95 -10.82
N LEU A 200 -16.01 -1.95 -12.06
CA LEU A 200 -17.36 -2.44 -12.34
C LEU A 200 -17.32 -3.92 -12.74
N ARG A 201 -17.86 -4.78 -11.88
CA ARG A 201 -17.91 -6.25 -12.09
C ARG A 201 -18.40 -6.66 -13.46
N ARG A 202 -19.47 -6.02 -13.96
CA ARG A 202 -20.07 -6.32 -15.25
C ARG A 202 -19.10 -6.07 -16.41
N GLU A 203 -18.36 -4.99 -16.35
CA GLU A 203 -17.38 -4.65 -17.39
C GLU A 203 -16.14 -5.56 -17.32
N VAL A 204 -15.72 -5.93 -16.11
CA VAL A 204 -14.65 -6.93 -15.90
C VAL A 204 -15.05 -8.27 -16.54
N GLN A 205 -16.26 -8.75 -16.28
CA GLN A 205 -16.76 -10.01 -16.87
C GLN A 205 -16.83 -9.96 -18.39
N LYS A 206 -17.29 -8.84 -18.99
CA LYS A 206 -17.31 -8.69 -20.46
C LYS A 206 -15.92 -8.79 -21.07
N ARG A 207 -14.89 -8.18 -20.45
CA ARG A 207 -13.50 -8.25 -20.92
C ARG A 207 -12.95 -9.66 -20.87
N MET A 208 -13.22 -10.40 -19.80
CA MET A 208 -12.76 -11.80 -19.63
C MET A 208 -13.28 -12.75 -20.72
N HIS A 209 -14.45 -12.45 -21.31
CA HIS A 209 -15.01 -13.21 -22.42
C HIS A 209 -14.41 -12.82 -23.79
N SER A 210 -13.65 -11.74 -23.85
CA SER A 210 -12.92 -11.32 -25.03
C SER A 210 -11.55 -12.04 -25.08
N SER A 211 -11.31 -12.81 -26.11
CA SER A 211 -10.11 -13.64 -26.24
C SER A 211 -8.82 -12.81 -26.27
N LYS A 212 -7.85 -13.17 -25.41
CA LYS A 212 -6.47 -12.67 -25.29
C LYS A 212 -6.33 -11.19 -24.96
N VAL A 213 -6.25 -10.90 -23.64
CA VAL A 213 -5.87 -9.58 -23.15
C VAL A 213 -4.38 -9.33 -23.44
N PRO A 214 -4.01 -8.31 -24.20
CA PRO A 214 -2.61 -7.99 -24.45
C PRO A 214 -1.87 -7.57 -23.17
N VAL A 215 -0.59 -7.90 -23.05
CA VAL A 215 0.26 -7.58 -21.88
C VAL A 215 0.24 -6.09 -21.52
N TYR A 216 0.11 -5.19 -22.51
CA TYR A 216 0.02 -3.75 -22.23
C TYR A 216 -1.27 -3.34 -21.49
N GLN A 217 -2.37 -4.08 -21.63
CA GLN A 217 -3.59 -3.81 -20.85
C GLN A 217 -3.39 -4.17 -19.38
N ILE A 218 -2.63 -5.21 -19.09
CA ILE A 218 -2.31 -5.61 -17.71
C ILE A 218 -1.41 -4.57 -17.06
N ALA A 219 -0.41 -4.08 -17.80
CA ALA A 219 0.42 -2.97 -17.34
C ALA A 219 -0.42 -1.73 -17.02
N TYR A 220 -1.36 -1.38 -17.89
CA TYR A 220 -2.29 -0.28 -17.70
C TYR A 220 -3.18 -0.47 -16.46
N ILE A 221 -3.67 -1.69 -16.19
CA ILE A 221 -4.43 -2.01 -14.98
C ILE A 221 -3.56 -1.79 -13.72
N TYR A 222 -2.29 -2.23 -13.76
CA TYR A 222 -1.36 -1.99 -12.67
C TYR A 222 -1.12 -0.50 -12.42
N GLU A 223 -0.80 0.26 -13.47
CA GLU A 223 -0.57 1.70 -13.43
C GLU A 223 -1.79 2.44 -12.88
N THR A 224 -2.98 2.06 -13.33
CA THR A 224 -4.26 2.58 -12.85
C THR A 224 -4.48 2.25 -11.37
N SER A 225 -4.18 1.02 -10.94
CA SER A 225 -4.29 0.66 -9.52
C SER A 225 -3.41 1.54 -8.63
N LYS A 226 -2.22 1.91 -9.13
CA LYS A 226 -1.30 2.80 -8.42
C LYS A 226 -1.74 4.27 -8.46
N LEU A 227 -2.36 4.73 -9.55
CA LEU A 227 -3.00 6.05 -9.59
C LEU A 227 -4.17 6.11 -8.58
N PHE A 228 -5.02 5.10 -8.53
CA PHE A 228 -6.12 5.03 -7.57
C PHE A 228 -5.62 5.07 -6.11
N MET A 229 -4.51 4.41 -5.79
CA MET A 229 -3.91 4.50 -4.45
C MET A 229 -3.44 5.91 -4.10
N VAL A 230 -2.85 6.64 -5.04
CA VAL A 230 -2.44 8.04 -4.83
C VAL A 230 -3.66 8.92 -4.62
N MET A 231 -4.68 8.83 -5.50
CA MET A 231 -5.91 9.60 -5.41
C MET A 231 -6.69 9.29 -4.12
N PHE A 232 -6.75 8.01 -3.74
CA PHE A 232 -7.33 7.59 -2.46
C PHE A 232 -6.64 8.25 -1.28
N THR A 233 -5.31 8.31 -1.29
CA THR A 233 -4.55 8.94 -0.19
C THR A 233 -4.87 10.42 -0.07
N TYR A 234 -4.93 11.14 -1.19
CA TYR A 234 -5.24 12.58 -1.21
C TYR A 234 -6.67 12.86 -0.79
N GLU A 235 -7.63 12.05 -1.24
CA GLU A 235 -9.02 12.17 -0.82
C GLU A 235 -9.20 11.82 0.65
N LEU A 236 -8.54 10.77 1.14
CA LEU A 236 -8.53 10.41 2.55
C LEU A 236 -7.96 11.54 3.41
N HIS A 237 -6.80 12.10 3.02
CA HIS A 237 -6.23 13.27 3.69
C HIS A 237 -7.23 14.42 3.75
N ARG A 238 -7.88 14.78 2.63
CA ARG A 238 -8.85 15.87 2.56
C ARG A 238 -10.04 15.65 3.50
N ARG A 239 -10.58 14.42 3.52
CA ARG A 239 -11.70 14.07 4.42
C ARG A 239 -11.32 14.07 5.90
N LEU A 240 -10.10 13.65 6.23
CA LEU A 240 -9.59 13.67 7.59
C LEU A 240 -9.25 15.10 8.08
N SER A 241 -8.99 16.02 7.15
CA SER A 241 -8.61 17.42 7.46
C SER A 241 -9.82 18.35 7.67
N THR A 242 -11.06 17.92 7.42
CA THR A 242 -12.26 18.77 7.52
C THR A 242 -12.73 19.04 8.96
N GLY A 243 -12.10 18.43 9.97
CA GLY A 243 -12.43 18.63 11.39
C GLY A 243 -11.79 19.89 11.98
N THR A 244 -12.43 20.48 12.99
CA THR A 244 -11.89 21.62 13.78
C THR A 244 -10.80 21.22 14.78
N LEU A 245 -10.64 19.93 15.05
CA LEU A 245 -9.62 19.37 15.95
C LEU A 245 -8.35 18.99 15.16
N PRO A 246 -7.18 18.93 15.85
CA PRO A 246 -5.96 18.41 15.24
C PRO A 246 -6.20 17.04 14.59
N MET A 247 -5.62 16.84 13.40
CA MET A 247 -5.82 15.62 12.62
C MET A 247 -5.29 14.39 13.38
N GLN A 248 -6.21 13.56 13.89
CA GLN A 248 -5.87 12.36 14.64
C GLN A 248 -5.28 11.26 13.76
N VAL A 249 -5.68 11.19 12.49
CA VAL A 249 -5.17 10.23 11.51
C VAL A 249 -4.63 10.98 10.31
N THR A 250 -3.44 10.64 9.88
CA THR A 250 -2.77 11.23 8.70
C THR A 250 -2.57 10.17 7.63
N ALA A 251 -2.51 10.58 6.36
CA ALA A 251 -2.32 9.67 5.23
C ALA A 251 -1.24 10.18 4.29
N VAL A 252 -0.33 9.30 3.84
CA VAL A 252 0.76 9.63 2.91
C VAL A 252 0.95 8.51 1.89
N VAL A 253 1.55 8.86 0.75
CA VAL A 253 2.01 7.88 -0.24
C VAL A 253 3.51 7.67 -0.08
N ALA A 254 3.94 6.41 -0.13
CA ALA A 254 5.35 6.03 -0.17
C ALA A 254 5.66 5.26 -1.45
N ASP A 255 6.54 5.78 -2.28
CA ASP A 255 7.03 5.11 -3.47
C ASP A 255 8.48 4.67 -3.25
N PRO A 256 8.73 3.36 -3.18
CA PRO A 256 10.07 2.83 -2.97
C PRO A 256 10.96 2.91 -4.21
N GLY A 257 10.43 3.29 -5.37
CA GLY A 257 11.13 3.21 -6.65
C GLY A 257 11.18 1.77 -7.21
N ILE A 258 12.22 1.44 -7.96
CA ILE A 258 12.39 0.11 -8.56
C ILE A 258 13.10 -0.82 -7.56
N VAL A 259 12.37 -1.77 -7.01
CA VAL A 259 12.87 -2.70 -5.98
C VAL A 259 12.78 -4.14 -6.47
N GLN A 260 13.85 -4.90 -6.31
CA GLN A 260 13.87 -6.34 -6.61
C GLN A 260 13.02 -7.09 -5.59
N THR A 261 11.79 -7.42 -5.96
CA THR A 261 10.83 -8.11 -5.10
C THR A 261 10.10 -9.24 -5.83
N ALA A 262 9.38 -10.06 -5.08
CA ALA A 262 8.54 -11.11 -5.62
C ALA A 262 7.35 -10.61 -6.49
N ILE A 263 7.17 -9.30 -6.64
CA ILE A 263 6.13 -8.72 -7.51
C ILE A 263 6.30 -9.16 -8.97
N PHE A 264 7.53 -9.40 -9.40
CA PHE A 264 7.89 -9.84 -10.76
C PHE A 264 7.81 -11.36 -10.97
N ARG A 265 7.36 -12.14 -9.98
CA ARG A 265 7.37 -13.62 -10.01
C ARG A 265 6.54 -14.24 -11.14
N GLU A 266 5.55 -13.52 -11.67
CA GLU A 266 4.71 -13.99 -12.77
C GLU A 266 5.29 -13.67 -14.14
N LEU A 267 6.30 -12.82 -14.24
CA LEU A 267 6.99 -12.56 -15.49
C LEU A 267 7.87 -13.77 -15.89
N PRO A 268 8.01 -14.06 -17.19
CA PRO A 268 8.96 -15.07 -17.63
C PRO A 268 10.36 -14.83 -17.06
N THR A 269 10.99 -15.86 -16.52
CA THR A 269 12.26 -15.76 -15.78
C THR A 269 13.37 -15.09 -16.60
N TRP A 270 13.47 -15.44 -17.90
CA TRP A 270 14.44 -14.83 -18.80
C TRP A 270 14.23 -13.31 -18.94
N PHE A 271 12.97 -12.88 -19.05
CA PHE A 271 12.60 -11.47 -19.23
C PHE A 271 12.88 -10.67 -17.95
N SER A 272 12.47 -11.16 -16.79
CA SER A 272 12.76 -10.53 -15.50
C SER A 272 14.25 -10.46 -15.22
N THR A 273 15.02 -11.50 -15.57
CA THR A 273 16.48 -11.52 -15.43
C THR A 273 17.15 -10.45 -16.29
N CYS A 274 16.78 -10.36 -17.58
CA CYS A 274 17.32 -9.33 -18.49
C CYS A 274 17.01 -7.91 -17.99
N ILE A 275 15.78 -7.66 -17.53
CA ILE A 275 15.40 -6.37 -16.96
C ILE A 275 16.21 -6.07 -15.70
N PHE A 276 16.37 -7.03 -14.80
CA PHE A 276 17.14 -6.82 -13.57
C PHE A 276 18.62 -6.56 -13.84
N ILE A 277 19.23 -7.23 -14.81
CA ILE A 277 20.61 -6.96 -15.23
C ILE A 277 20.72 -5.52 -15.74
N LEU A 278 19.82 -5.09 -16.64
CA LEU A 278 19.82 -3.74 -17.19
C LEU A 278 19.64 -2.67 -16.10
N LEU A 279 18.64 -2.84 -15.23
CA LEU A 279 18.36 -1.90 -14.16
C LEU A 279 19.48 -1.85 -13.10
N ARG A 280 20.14 -2.99 -12.85
CA ARG A 280 21.28 -3.07 -11.95
C ARG A 280 22.52 -2.36 -12.53
N SER A 281 22.78 -2.55 -13.82
CA SER A 281 23.88 -1.87 -14.52
C SER A 281 23.67 -0.35 -14.57
N ALA A 282 22.42 0.10 -14.60
CA ALA A 282 22.06 1.52 -14.53
C ALA A 282 21.98 2.05 -13.08
N PHE A 283 22.30 1.27 -12.06
CA PHE A 283 22.15 1.62 -10.62
C PHE A 283 20.74 2.01 -10.21
N LEU A 284 19.72 1.56 -10.94
CA LEU A 284 18.32 1.88 -10.68
C LEU A 284 17.60 0.82 -9.83
N LEU A 285 18.10 -0.41 -9.81
CA LEU A 285 17.51 -1.53 -9.06
C LEU A 285 17.95 -1.50 -7.60
N GLN A 286 16.99 -1.42 -6.69
CA GLN A 286 17.25 -1.41 -5.25
C GLN A 286 16.93 -2.76 -4.60
N SER A 287 17.56 -3.04 -3.46
CA SER A 287 17.17 -4.16 -2.60
C SER A 287 15.93 -3.81 -1.77
N PRO A 288 15.19 -4.83 -1.27
CA PRO A 288 14.06 -4.59 -0.34
C PRO A 288 14.44 -3.78 0.91
N THR A 289 15.65 -3.97 1.43
CA THR A 289 16.19 -3.22 2.58
C THR A 289 16.44 -1.75 2.28
N VAL A 290 16.73 -1.40 1.04
CA VAL A 290 16.82 0.00 0.60
C VAL A 290 15.44 0.56 0.30
N GLY A 291 14.60 -0.20 -0.42
CA GLY A 291 13.24 0.24 -0.77
C GLY A 291 12.33 0.47 0.44
N CYS A 292 12.48 -0.33 1.51
CA CYS A 292 11.68 -0.14 2.73
C CYS A 292 11.93 1.20 3.41
N LYS A 293 13.08 1.84 3.19
CA LYS A 293 13.37 3.17 3.76
C LYS A 293 12.36 4.23 3.33
N ALA A 294 11.84 4.16 2.10
CA ALA A 294 10.78 5.08 1.65
C ALA A 294 9.52 4.93 2.51
N VAL A 295 9.11 3.70 2.77
CA VAL A 295 7.92 3.38 3.58
C VAL A 295 8.14 3.78 5.04
N VAL A 296 9.29 3.46 5.62
CA VAL A 296 9.64 3.80 7.01
C VAL A 296 9.72 5.31 7.21
N ASN A 297 10.36 6.03 6.28
CA ASN A 297 10.47 7.49 6.37
C ASN A 297 9.10 8.17 6.26
N ALA A 298 8.23 7.70 5.36
CA ALA A 298 6.86 8.17 5.26
C ALA A 298 6.04 7.85 6.53
N ALA A 299 6.25 6.65 7.10
CA ALA A 299 5.58 6.22 8.33
C ALA A 299 5.96 7.08 9.54
N LEU A 300 7.23 7.46 9.64
CA LEU A 300 7.81 8.18 10.78
C LEU A 300 7.95 9.70 10.56
N ALA A 301 7.48 10.22 9.45
CA ALA A 301 7.49 11.66 9.17
C ALA A 301 6.49 12.42 10.07
N PRO A 302 6.68 13.71 10.32
CA PRO A 302 5.77 14.49 11.20
C PRO A 302 4.33 14.53 10.63
N PRO A 303 3.30 14.75 11.47
CA PRO A 303 1.90 14.82 11.01
C PRO A 303 1.64 15.88 9.94
N SER A 304 2.43 16.96 9.93
CA SER A 304 2.31 18.08 8.98
C SER A 304 2.51 17.70 7.50
N VAL A 305 3.09 16.52 7.22
CA VAL A 305 3.28 16.03 5.84
C VAL A 305 2.13 15.15 5.32
N SER A 306 0.98 15.16 6.01
CA SER A 306 -0.19 14.41 5.51
C SER A 306 -0.62 14.90 4.12
N GLY A 307 -0.96 13.97 3.23
CA GLY A 307 -1.29 14.27 1.83
C GLY A 307 -0.07 14.38 0.89
N GLU A 308 1.13 14.07 1.36
CA GLU A 308 2.35 14.16 0.55
C GLU A 308 2.72 12.83 -0.11
N TYR A 309 3.45 12.93 -1.23
CA TYR A 309 4.02 11.81 -1.97
C TYR A 309 5.54 11.73 -1.74
N PHE A 310 5.96 10.66 -1.08
CA PHE A 310 7.36 10.36 -0.78
C PHE A 310 7.96 9.47 -1.87
N PHE A 311 9.14 9.84 -2.38
CA PHE A 311 9.85 9.06 -3.38
C PHE A 311 11.27 8.70 -2.92
N GLY A 312 11.57 7.39 -2.92
CA GLY A 312 12.88 6.87 -2.53
C GLY A 312 13.19 6.96 -1.04
N GLY A 313 14.35 6.48 -0.65
CA GLY A 313 14.70 6.15 0.74
C GLY A 313 15.17 7.31 1.63
N GLU A 314 15.09 8.57 1.19
CA GLU A 314 15.64 9.71 1.96
C GLU A 314 14.57 10.69 2.47
N GLY A 315 13.29 10.31 2.46
CA GLY A 315 12.20 11.18 2.90
C GLY A 315 11.92 12.35 1.95
N CYS A 316 12.33 12.24 0.68
CA CYS A 316 12.12 13.27 -0.32
C CYS A 316 10.66 13.31 -0.75
N ARG A 317 10.07 14.51 -0.73
CA ARG A 317 8.70 14.76 -1.18
C ARG A 317 8.75 15.28 -2.60
N VAL A 318 8.01 14.66 -3.50
CA VAL A 318 7.95 15.05 -4.92
C VAL A 318 6.50 15.16 -5.38
N ALA A 319 6.27 15.89 -6.46
CA ALA A 319 4.95 15.95 -7.08
C ALA A 319 4.61 14.60 -7.75
N SER A 320 3.39 14.13 -7.54
CA SER A 320 2.81 12.99 -8.23
C SER A 320 2.29 13.38 -9.64
N SER A 321 1.52 12.54 -10.30
CA SER A 321 0.93 12.87 -11.61
C SER A 321 -0.09 14.01 -11.49
N THR A 322 -0.19 14.85 -12.53
CA THR A 322 -1.21 15.93 -12.57
C THR A 322 -2.63 15.37 -12.44
N LEU A 323 -2.88 14.18 -12.95
CA LEU A 323 -4.18 13.51 -12.83
C LEU A 323 -4.53 13.22 -11.37
N SER A 324 -3.57 12.88 -10.53
CA SER A 324 -3.82 12.52 -9.12
C SER A 324 -4.34 13.69 -8.27
N TYR A 325 -4.18 14.91 -8.73
CA TYR A 325 -4.70 16.13 -8.07
C TYR A 325 -6.13 16.49 -8.49
N ASN A 326 -6.76 15.72 -9.39
CA ASN A 326 -8.17 15.95 -9.75
C ASN A 326 -9.09 15.55 -8.59
N THR A 327 -9.55 16.55 -7.84
CA THR A 327 -10.37 16.36 -6.63
C THR A 327 -11.74 15.79 -6.93
N GLN A 328 -12.34 16.15 -8.08
CA GLN A 328 -13.65 15.62 -8.48
C GLN A 328 -13.55 14.11 -8.76
N PHE A 329 -12.58 13.71 -9.59
CA PHE A 329 -12.38 12.29 -9.89
C PHE A 329 -12.02 11.49 -8.63
N ALA A 330 -11.20 12.05 -7.73
CA ALA A 330 -10.87 11.42 -6.46
C ALA A 330 -12.10 11.24 -5.56
N ALA A 331 -13.00 12.22 -5.52
CA ALA A 331 -14.27 12.13 -4.79
C ALA A 331 -15.20 11.07 -5.40
N ASP A 332 -15.31 11.02 -6.73
CA ASP A 332 -16.11 10.01 -7.43
C ASP A 332 -15.55 8.60 -7.23
N LEU A 333 -14.22 8.44 -7.29
CA LEU A 333 -13.53 7.20 -6.97
C LEU A 333 -13.83 6.73 -5.53
N TRP A 334 -13.77 7.66 -4.57
CA TRP A 334 -14.12 7.38 -3.18
C TRP A 334 -15.58 6.93 -3.06
N ASN A 335 -16.50 7.69 -3.62
CA ASN A 335 -17.94 7.41 -3.51
C ASN A 335 -18.30 6.04 -4.12
N LEU A 336 -17.70 5.70 -5.27
CA LEU A 336 -17.87 4.39 -5.89
C LEU A 336 -17.31 3.29 -5.00
N SER A 337 -16.09 3.46 -4.48
CA SER A 337 -15.44 2.47 -3.62
C SER A 337 -16.19 2.28 -2.29
N ASP A 338 -16.73 3.36 -1.71
CA ASP A 338 -17.53 3.32 -0.48
C ASP A 338 -18.86 2.59 -0.72
N LYS A 339 -19.52 2.82 -1.84
CA LYS A 339 -20.68 2.06 -2.26
C LYS A 339 -20.37 0.56 -2.38
N LEU A 340 -19.28 0.21 -3.07
CA LEU A 340 -18.87 -1.19 -3.22
C LEU A 340 -18.56 -1.85 -1.88
N PHE A 341 -17.91 -1.13 -0.95
CA PHE A 341 -17.65 -1.58 0.40
C PHE A 341 -18.93 -1.85 1.19
N ASN A 342 -19.84 -0.89 1.21
CA ASN A 342 -21.11 -1.01 1.92
C ASN A 342 -21.97 -2.16 1.36
N ASP A 343 -22.05 -2.29 0.05
CA ASP A 343 -22.78 -3.39 -0.63
C ASP A 343 -22.17 -4.76 -0.29
N ALA A 344 -20.84 -4.84 -0.18
CA ALA A 344 -20.14 -6.08 0.15
C ALA A 344 -20.35 -6.47 1.63
N VAL A 345 -20.25 -5.49 2.55
CA VAL A 345 -20.49 -5.72 3.99
C VAL A 345 -21.94 -6.07 4.27
N CYS A 346 -22.89 -5.42 3.57
CA CYS A 346 -24.32 -5.73 3.70
C CYS A 346 -24.60 -7.19 3.33
N ARG A 347 -24.03 -7.69 2.23
CA ARG A 347 -24.17 -9.10 1.83
C ARG A 347 -23.66 -10.09 2.87
N LEU A 348 -22.57 -9.75 3.59
CA LEU A 348 -22.04 -10.62 4.66
C LEU A 348 -22.95 -10.69 5.89
N ARG A 349 -23.83 -9.71 6.09
CA ARG A 349 -24.79 -9.70 7.23
C ARG A 349 -26.08 -10.46 6.91
N THR A 350 -26.33 -10.73 5.63
CA THR A 350 -27.54 -11.44 5.16
C THR A 350 -27.31 -12.92 4.91
N LEU A 351 -26.07 -13.39 4.99
CA LEU A 351 -25.64 -14.79 4.99
C LEU A 351 -25.42 -15.31 6.40
#